data_634b7bfa1bdac4b4f26c43d19f46d787
#
_entry.id   634b7bfa1bdac4b4f26c43d19f46d787
#
_cell.length_a   1.000
_cell.length_b   1.000
_cell.length_c   1.000
_cell.angle_alpha   90.00
_cell.angle_beta   90.00
_cell.angle_gamma   90.00
#
_symmetry.space_group_name_H-M   'P 1'
#
loop_
_entity.id
_entity.type
_entity.pdbx_description
1 polymer ?
#
loop_
_entity_poly.entity_id
_entity_poly.type
_entity_poly.pdbx_seq_one_letter_code
_entity_poly.pdbx_strand_id
1 'polypeptide(L)'
;MTSVHLLHAGYIGLHTASTVVLVRDGDGLIVVDPGMVAKRSLILDPLAALGVAPDAVTHVALSHHHPDHTMNVALFPNAEVVDFWARYRDDLWLDHDGDGYHLAPNTQLWLTPGHSEEDITLLVEADDGVYAMTHLWWGADRSPEVDPYASDLAALERGRTRVLAVADVVIPGHGGPFRVRD
;
A
#
# COMPACT_ATOMS: atom_id res chain seq x y z
N MET A 1 -12.71 -15.44 1.00
CA MET A 1 -12.97 -14.39 -0.02
C MET A 1 -11.93 -13.30 0.18
N THR A 2 -11.20 -12.99 -0.88
CA THR A 2 -10.16 -11.95 -0.85
C THR A 2 -10.56 -10.82 -1.76
N SER A 3 -10.58 -9.58 -1.25
CA SER A 3 -11.03 -8.40 -2.00
C SER A 3 -10.23 -7.15 -1.67
N VAL A 4 -10.13 -6.27 -2.67
CA VAL A 4 -9.40 -5.00 -2.59
C VAL A 4 -10.37 -3.84 -2.78
N HIS A 5 -10.36 -2.89 -1.86
CA HIS A 5 -11.27 -1.75 -1.85
C HIS A 5 -10.51 -0.43 -1.79
N LEU A 6 -10.68 0.41 -2.79
CA LEU A 6 -10.13 1.76 -2.77
C LEU A 6 -10.92 2.63 -1.78
N LEU A 7 -10.27 3.05 -0.68
CA LEU A 7 -10.88 3.97 0.28
C LEU A 7 -10.72 5.42 -0.17
N HIS A 8 -9.53 5.78 -0.66
CA HIS A 8 -9.22 7.12 -1.15
C HIS A 8 -8.27 7.04 -2.33
N ALA A 9 -8.64 7.63 -3.46
CA ALA A 9 -7.71 7.87 -4.56
C ALA A 9 -6.83 9.06 -4.22
N GLY A 10 -5.54 8.83 -4.07
CA GLY A 10 -4.56 9.86 -3.77
C GLY A 10 -4.40 10.89 -4.90
N TYR A 11 -3.64 11.92 -4.63
CA TYR A 11 -3.28 12.96 -5.60
C TYR A 11 -1.93 13.56 -5.24
N ILE A 12 -1.25 14.15 -6.23
CA ILE A 12 0.05 14.80 -6.07
C ILE A 12 0.06 16.17 -6.72
N GLY A 13 0.74 17.14 -6.08
CA GLY A 13 0.88 18.52 -6.49
C GLY A 13 1.11 19.43 -5.31
N LEU A 14 0.54 20.67 -5.31
CA LEU A 14 0.58 21.55 -4.16
C LEU A 14 -0.06 20.91 -2.92
N HIS A 15 -1.12 20.14 -3.11
CA HIS A 15 -1.69 19.23 -2.12
C HIS A 15 -1.31 17.82 -2.50
N THR A 16 -0.94 17.00 -1.52
CA THR A 16 -0.53 15.61 -1.73
C THR A 16 -1.26 14.71 -0.74
N ALA A 17 -1.76 13.59 -1.21
CA ALA A 17 -2.39 12.55 -0.43
C ALA A 17 -2.06 11.18 -1.01
N SER A 18 -1.79 10.20 -0.17
CA SER A 18 -1.61 8.81 -0.60
C SER A 18 -2.90 8.21 -1.14
N THR A 19 -2.77 7.19 -1.96
CA THR A 19 -3.86 6.26 -2.26
C THR A 19 -4.01 5.32 -1.07
N VAL A 20 -5.20 5.27 -0.48
CA VAL A 20 -5.50 4.43 0.69
C VAL A 20 -6.40 3.28 0.27
N VAL A 21 -6.00 2.05 0.64
CA VAL A 21 -6.69 0.82 0.24
C VAL A 21 -7.03 0.00 1.48
N LEU A 22 -8.19 -0.69 1.46
CA LEU A 22 -8.52 -1.78 2.37
C LEU A 22 -8.42 -3.10 1.62
N VAL A 23 -7.64 -4.04 2.14
CA VAL A 23 -7.63 -5.44 1.72
C VAL A 23 -8.36 -6.28 2.76
N ARG A 24 -9.27 -7.14 2.29
CA ARG A 24 -9.87 -8.21 3.10
C ARG A 24 -9.30 -9.53 2.63
N ASP A 25 -8.70 -10.29 3.53
CA ASP A 25 -8.12 -11.59 3.21
C ASP A 25 -8.19 -12.53 4.41
N GLY A 26 -9.11 -13.49 4.36
CA GLY A 26 -9.45 -14.34 5.51
C GLY A 26 -9.95 -13.49 6.68
N ASP A 27 -9.29 -13.59 7.82
CA ASP A 27 -9.57 -12.76 9.01
C ASP A 27 -8.79 -11.42 8.98
N GLY A 28 -7.95 -11.21 7.97
CA GLY A 28 -7.15 -10.00 7.79
C GLY A 28 -7.97 -8.83 7.26
N LEU A 29 -7.91 -7.70 7.97
CA LEU A 29 -8.37 -6.38 7.53
C LEU A 29 -7.13 -5.48 7.47
N ILE A 30 -6.58 -5.30 6.26
CA ILE A 30 -5.30 -4.63 6.06
C ILE A 30 -5.54 -3.28 5.41
N VAL A 31 -5.14 -2.21 6.05
CA VAL A 31 -5.15 -0.87 5.46
C VAL A 31 -3.75 -0.54 4.93
N VAL A 32 -3.67 -0.12 3.68
CA VAL A 32 -2.42 0.26 3.01
C VAL A 32 -2.33 1.77 2.94
N ASP A 33 -1.18 2.31 3.33
CA ASP A 33 -0.80 3.72 3.24
C ASP A 33 -1.83 4.73 3.78
N PRO A 34 -2.27 4.64 5.05
CA PRO A 34 -3.15 5.63 5.63
C PRO A 34 -2.39 6.94 5.90
N GLY A 35 -2.03 7.63 4.82
CA GLY A 35 -1.21 8.82 4.85
C GLY A 35 -1.96 10.13 4.94
N MET A 36 -1.39 11.19 4.40
CA MET A 36 -2.01 12.51 4.38
C MET A 36 -3.29 12.51 3.56
N VAL A 37 -4.32 13.14 4.10
CA VAL A 37 -5.59 13.43 3.43
C VAL A 37 -6.11 14.80 3.90
N ALA A 38 -6.91 15.47 3.08
CA ALA A 38 -7.48 16.77 3.44
C ALA A 38 -8.37 16.71 4.71
N LYS A 39 -9.03 15.57 4.92
CA LYS A 39 -9.87 15.27 6.11
C LYS A 39 -9.81 13.77 6.39
N ARG A 40 -9.67 13.39 7.65
CA ARG A 40 -9.66 11.96 8.05
C ARG A 40 -10.93 11.20 7.66
N SER A 41 -12.06 11.87 7.52
CA SER A 41 -13.30 11.27 7.01
C SER A 41 -13.16 10.69 5.61
N LEU A 42 -12.20 11.14 4.79
CA LEU A 42 -11.93 10.56 3.47
C LEU A 42 -11.38 9.13 3.56
N ILE A 43 -10.85 8.73 4.70
CA ILE A 43 -10.47 7.34 5.01
C ILE A 43 -11.58 6.63 5.81
N LEU A 44 -12.09 7.30 6.85
CA LEU A 44 -12.99 6.68 7.82
C LEU A 44 -14.41 6.44 7.29
N ASP A 45 -14.96 7.36 6.49
CA ASP A 45 -16.33 7.20 5.96
C ASP A 45 -16.45 6.04 4.96
N PRO A 46 -15.52 5.87 3.96
CA PRO A 46 -15.51 4.69 3.10
C PRO A 46 -15.26 3.38 3.87
N LEU A 47 -14.39 3.40 4.88
CA LEU A 47 -14.13 2.24 5.73
C LEU A 47 -15.41 1.82 6.47
N ALA A 48 -16.12 2.79 7.07
CA ALA A 48 -17.39 2.55 7.75
C ALA A 48 -18.48 2.08 6.78
N ALA A 49 -18.53 2.60 5.56
CA ALA A 49 -19.47 2.15 4.52
C ALA A 49 -19.25 0.67 4.13
N LEU A 50 -18.02 0.17 4.28
CA LEU A 50 -17.69 -1.24 4.13
C LEU A 50 -17.98 -2.07 5.41
N GLY A 51 -18.52 -1.46 6.47
CA GLY A 51 -18.82 -2.13 7.74
C GLY A 51 -17.57 -2.44 8.58
N VAL A 52 -16.47 -1.71 8.38
CA VAL A 52 -15.23 -1.88 9.15
C VAL A 52 -15.04 -0.70 10.10
N ALA A 53 -14.91 -1.02 11.39
CA ALA A 53 -14.50 -0.04 12.39
C ALA A 53 -12.97 0.10 12.40
N PRO A 54 -12.39 1.27 12.71
CA PRO A 54 -10.94 1.46 12.74
C PRO A 54 -10.21 0.52 13.70
N ASP A 55 -10.81 0.19 14.82
CA ASP A 55 -10.29 -0.74 15.84
C ASP A 55 -10.38 -2.22 15.44
N ALA A 56 -11.12 -2.54 14.38
CA ALA A 56 -11.19 -3.87 13.78
C ALA A 56 -10.10 -4.12 12.74
N VAL A 57 -9.40 -3.08 12.29
CA VAL A 57 -8.27 -3.22 11.35
C VAL A 57 -7.15 -4.01 12.04
N THR A 58 -6.70 -5.07 11.38
CA THR A 58 -5.71 -6.00 11.95
C THR A 58 -4.27 -5.60 11.60
N HIS A 59 -4.06 -5.02 10.41
CA HIS A 59 -2.76 -4.58 9.94
C HIS A 59 -2.83 -3.22 9.24
N VAL A 60 -1.75 -2.45 9.37
CA VAL A 60 -1.44 -1.33 8.49
C VAL A 60 -0.14 -1.65 7.77
N ALA A 61 -0.18 -1.71 6.43
CA ALA A 61 1.02 -1.88 5.61
C ALA A 61 1.46 -0.51 5.07
N LEU A 62 2.75 -0.19 5.20
CA LEU A 62 3.33 1.05 4.72
C LEU A 62 4.23 0.76 3.51
N SER A 63 3.87 1.31 2.34
CA SER A 63 4.68 1.13 1.14
C SER A 63 6.07 1.72 1.31
N HIS A 64 6.19 2.85 1.99
CA HIS A 64 7.42 3.52 2.41
C HIS A 64 7.11 4.60 3.46
N HIS A 65 8.15 5.32 3.95
CA HIS A 65 8.02 6.18 5.12
C HIS A 65 7.82 7.67 4.84
N HIS A 66 7.51 8.08 3.62
CA HIS A 66 7.15 9.49 3.39
C HIS A 66 5.87 9.86 4.17
N PRO A 67 5.78 11.08 4.73
CA PRO A 67 4.67 11.47 5.59
C PRO A 67 3.29 11.35 4.96
N ASP A 68 3.20 11.53 3.65
CA ASP A 68 1.96 11.41 2.88
C ASP A 68 1.45 9.96 2.77
N HIS A 69 2.25 8.96 3.18
CA HIS A 69 1.86 7.55 3.30
C HIS A 69 1.65 7.09 4.75
N THR A 70 2.16 7.84 5.75
CA THR A 70 2.21 7.37 7.15
C THR A 70 1.40 8.20 8.15
N MET A 71 0.98 9.43 7.82
CA MET A 71 0.50 10.44 8.76
C MET A 71 -0.71 10.02 9.61
N ASN A 72 -1.53 9.09 9.14
CA ASN A 72 -2.76 8.65 9.79
C ASN A 72 -2.75 7.20 10.29
N VAL A 73 -1.57 6.58 10.44
CA VAL A 73 -1.42 5.23 11.04
C VAL A 73 -2.15 5.12 12.39
N ALA A 74 -2.08 6.14 13.24
CA ALA A 74 -2.72 6.17 14.55
C ALA A 74 -4.27 6.13 14.52
N LEU A 75 -4.91 6.17 13.36
CA LEU A 75 -6.35 5.90 13.24
C LEU A 75 -6.71 4.45 13.54
N PHE A 76 -5.76 3.52 13.47
CA PHE A 76 -5.95 2.07 13.60
C PHE A 76 -5.25 1.55 14.87
N PRO A 77 -5.83 1.75 16.06
CA PRO A 77 -5.14 1.57 17.34
C PRO A 77 -4.79 0.13 17.69
N ASN A 78 -5.44 -0.85 17.05
CA ASN A 78 -5.21 -2.28 17.32
C ASN A 78 -4.41 -2.96 16.19
N ALA A 79 -4.06 -2.22 15.13
CA ALA A 79 -3.36 -2.80 14.00
C ALA A 79 -1.88 -3.08 14.31
N GLU A 80 -1.38 -4.20 13.81
CA GLU A 80 0.05 -4.40 13.65
C GLU A 80 0.51 -3.58 12.43
N VAL A 81 1.51 -2.73 12.60
CA VAL A 81 2.10 -1.99 11.48
C VAL A 81 3.18 -2.85 10.85
N VAL A 82 3.19 -2.92 9.52
CA VAL A 82 4.15 -3.72 8.75
C VAL A 82 4.78 -2.85 7.67
N ASP A 83 6.09 -2.91 7.56
CA ASP A 83 6.87 -2.19 6.55
C ASP A 83 8.00 -3.04 5.95
N PHE A 84 8.99 -2.40 5.35
CA PHE A 84 10.16 -3.04 4.75
C PHE A 84 11.01 -3.84 5.76
N TRP A 85 11.12 -3.36 7.01
CA TRP A 85 12.06 -3.93 7.99
C TRP A 85 11.40 -4.92 8.94
N ALA A 86 10.16 -4.64 9.39
CA ALA A 86 9.62 -5.35 10.53
C ALA A 86 8.09 -5.25 10.65
N ARG A 87 7.57 -5.84 11.72
CA ARG A 87 6.20 -5.71 12.21
C ARG A 87 6.25 -5.05 13.58
N TYR A 88 5.33 -4.15 13.82
CA TYR A 88 5.31 -3.35 15.05
C TYR A 88 3.95 -3.46 15.71
N ARG A 89 3.93 -3.82 17.00
CA ARG A 89 2.73 -3.83 17.82
C ARG A 89 3.05 -3.31 19.23
N ASP A 90 2.39 -2.26 19.64
CA ASP A 90 2.67 -1.55 20.90
C ASP A 90 4.15 -1.14 20.96
N ASP A 91 4.93 -1.72 21.90
CA ASP A 91 6.38 -1.53 22.04
C ASP A 91 7.22 -2.71 21.50
N LEU A 92 6.60 -3.63 20.77
CA LEU A 92 7.28 -4.76 20.17
C LEU A 92 7.77 -4.42 18.75
N TRP A 93 9.01 -4.75 18.49
CA TRP A 93 9.64 -4.76 17.16
C TRP A 93 9.91 -6.22 16.79
N LEU A 94 9.20 -6.75 15.82
CA LEU A 94 9.24 -8.16 15.43
C LEU A 94 9.73 -8.27 13.99
N ASP A 95 10.79 -9.04 13.76
CA ASP A 95 11.26 -9.32 12.41
C ASP A 95 10.21 -10.10 11.59
N HIS A 96 10.27 -9.97 10.28
CA HIS A 96 9.57 -10.83 9.32
C HIS A 96 10.56 -11.44 8.33
N ASP A 97 10.12 -12.44 7.56
CA ASP A 97 11.01 -13.22 6.66
C ASP A 97 11.47 -12.44 5.41
N GLY A 98 11.14 -11.15 5.29
CA GLY A 98 11.54 -10.29 4.19
C GLY A 98 10.69 -10.49 2.92
N ASP A 99 11.35 -10.55 1.77
CA ASP A 99 10.68 -10.65 0.47
C ASP A 99 9.83 -11.92 0.36
N GLY A 100 8.55 -11.75 0.04
CA GLY A 100 7.57 -12.84 -0.02
C GLY A 100 6.88 -13.14 1.33
N TYR A 101 7.08 -12.31 2.36
CA TYR A 101 6.39 -12.49 3.64
C TYR A 101 4.87 -12.39 3.48
N HIS A 102 4.13 -13.37 4.02
CA HIS A 102 2.67 -13.39 4.00
C HIS A 102 2.06 -12.66 5.20
N LEU A 103 1.35 -11.56 4.94
CA LEU A 103 0.54 -10.87 5.94
C LEU A 103 -0.78 -11.60 6.20
N ALA A 104 -1.31 -12.23 5.14
CA ALA A 104 -2.55 -12.99 5.16
C ALA A 104 -2.46 -14.09 4.09
N PRO A 105 -3.40 -15.05 4.00
CA PRO A 105 -3.28 -16.21 3.11
C PRO A 105 -2.99 -15.89 1.65
N ASN A 106 -3.55 -14.80 1.11
CA ASN A 106 -3.41 -14.37 -0.28
C ASN A 106 -2.74 -12.99 -0.42
N THR A 107 -2.09 -12.51 0.65
CA THR A 107 -1.47 -11.17 0.71
C THR A 107 -0.01 -11.31 1.07
N GLN A 108 0.87 -10.92 0.12
CA GLN A 108 2.33 -10.96 0.28
C GLN A 108 2.95 -9.57 0.28
N LEU A 109 3.97 -9.39 1.09
CA LEU A 109 4.88 -8.26 1.06
C LEU A 109 6.08 -8.60 0.15
N TRP A 110 6.33 -7.77 -0.84
CA TRP A 110 7.53 -7.84 -1.67
C TRP A 110 8.43 -6.65 -1.39
N LEU A 111 9.73 -6.89 -1.19
CA LEU A 111 10.71 -5.83 -1.09
C LEU A 111 10.99 -5.29 -2.49
N THR A 112 10.65 -4.02 -2.70
CA THR A 112 10.74 -3.35 -4.01
C THR A 112 11.39 -1.97 -3.89
N PRO A 113 12.60 -1.87 -3.31
CA PRO A 113 13.27 -0.58 -3.16
C PRO A 113 13.46 0.11 -4.51
N GLY A 114 13.46 1.44 -4.51
CA GLY A 114 13.66 2.22 -5.72
C GLY A 114 13.29 3.67 -5.61
N HIS A 115 12.04 3.99 -5.28
CA HIS A 115 11.64 5.35 -4.93
C HIS A 115 12.29 5.76 -3.60
N SER A 116 12.17 4.93 -2.59
CA SER A 116 12.98 4.98 -1.37
C SER A 116 13.82 3.70 -1.22
N GLU A 117 14.68 3.65 -0.21
CA GLU A 117 15.48 2.46 0.10
C GLU A 117 14.64 1.34 0.73
N GLU A 118 13.49 1.70 1.30
CA GLU A 118 12.60 0.84 2.06
C GLU A 118 11.21 0.67 1.43
N ASP A 119 11.10 0.78 0.09
CA ASP A 119 9.83 0.54 -0.57
C ASP A 119 9.42 -0.94 -0.52
N ILE A 120 8.13 -1.15 -0.27
CA ILE A 120 7.48 -2.44 -0.47
C ILE A 120 6.34 -2.33 -1.49
N THR A 121 6.03 -3.47 -2.07
CA THR A 121 4.78 -3.72 -2.79
C THR A 121 3.96 -4.72 -2.00
N LEU A 122 2.70 -4.41 -1.71
CA LEU A 122 1.75 -5.39 -1.22
C LEU A 122 1.07 -6.05 -2.41
N LEU A 123 1.33 -7.35 -2.62
CA LEU A 123 0.72 -8.15 -3.67
C LEU A 123 -0.46 -8.94 -3.09
N VAL A 124 -1.62 -8.85 -3.73
CA VAL A 124 -2.85 -9.52 -3.28
C VAL A 124 -3.45 -10.35 -4.40
N GLU A 125 -3.57 -11.65 -4.19
CA GLU A 125 -4.34 -12.55 -5.05
C GLU A 125 -5.82 -12.49 -4.65
N ALA A 126 -6.55 -11.51 -5.21
CA ALA A 126 -7.97 -11.32 -4.95
C ALA A 126 -8.83 -12.22 -5.84
N ASP A 127 -10.13 -12.35 -5.48
CA ASP A 127 -11.07 -13.22 -6.21
C ASP A 127 -11.27 -12.80 -7.68
N ASP A 128 -10.97 -11.54 -8.02
CA ASP A 128 -11.14 -10.93 -9.35
C ASP A 128 -9.84 -10.55 -10.07
N GLY A 129 -8.68 -10.95 -9.53
CA GLY A 129 -7.38 -10.74 -10.13
C GLY A 129 -6.26 -10.44 -9.12
N VAL A 130 -5.05 -10.26 -9.65
CA VAL A 130 -3.86 -9.95 -8.84
C VAL A 130 -3.65 -8.44 -8.78
N TYR A 131 -3.66 -7.90 -7.57
CA TYR A 131 -3.46 -6.48 -7.29
C TYR A 131 -2.08 -6.22 -6.70
N ALA A 132 -1.42 -5.15 -7.15
CA ALA A 132 -0.18 -4.66 -6.56
C ALA A 132 -0.39 -3.22 -6.05
N MET A 133 -0.34 -3.02 -4.73
CA MET A 133 -0.29 -1.70 -4.10
C MET A 133 1.18 -1.31 -3.91
N THR A 134 1.62 -0.21 -4.53
CA THR A 134 3.06 0.10 -4.64
C THR A 134 3.33 1.57 -4.95
N HIS A 135 4.46 2.10 -4.49
CA HIS A 135 4.95 3.43 -4.89
C HIS A 135 5.98 3.38 -6.03
N LEU A 136 6.14 2.26 -6.73
CA LEU A 136 6.93 2.16 -7.96
C LEU A 136 6.40 3.08 -9.07
N TRP A 137 5.13 3.49 -8.98
CA TRP A 137 4.48 4.52 -9.79
C TRP A 137 3.84 5.57 -8.90
N TRP A 138 4.03 6.84 -9.24
CA TRP A 138 3.31 7.93 -8.58
C TRP A 138 1.82 7.89 -8.89
N GLY A 139 1.48 7.64 -10.16
CA GLY A 139 0.11 7.50 -10.66
C GLY A 139 0.12 6.96 -12.08
N ALA A 140 -1.04 6.52 -12.57
CA ALA A 140 -1.19 5.94 -13.91
C ALA A 140 -0.63 6.85 -15.01
N ASP A 141 -0.98 8.15 -14.96
CA ASP A 141 -0.64 9.13 -16.01
C ASP A 141 0.35 10.20 -15.52
N ARG A 142 0.91 10.07 -14.32
CA ARG A 142 1.69 11.14 -13.66
C ARG A 142 3.03 10.70 -13.12
N SER A 143 3.42 9.45 -13.35
CA SER A 143 4.77 9.02 -13.04
C SER A 143 5.75 9.73 -13.96
N PRO A 144 6.75 10.45 -13.45
CA PRO A 144 7.77 11.06 -14.31
C PRO A 144 8.55 9.96 -15.02
N GLU A 145 9.06 10.25 -16.22
CA GLU A 145 9.93 9.34 -16.97
C GLU A 145 11.15 8.95 -16.12
N VAL A 146 11.70 9.91 -15.40
CA VAL A 146 12.74 9.71 -14.37
C VAL A 146 12.21 10.24 -13.05
N ASP A 147 12.04 9.37 -12.06
CA ASP A 147 11.62 9.77 -10.71
C ASP A 147 12.75 10.60 -10.04
N PRO A 148 12.52 11.92 -9.79
CA PRO A 148 13.55 12.80 -9.24
C PRO A 148 13.86 12.51 -7.77
N TYR A 149 13.05 11.71 -7.09
CA TYR A 149 13.21 11.34 -5.68
C TYR A 149 13.69 9.91 -5.51
N ALA A 150 13.82 9.14 -6.61
CA ALA A 150 14.26 7.76 -6.53
C ALA A 150 15.66 7.64 -5.90
N SER A 151 15.77 6.79 -4.90
CA SER A 151 17.05 6.42 -4.28
C SER A 151 17.88 5.52 -5.19
N ASP A 152 17.25 4.67 -6.00
CA ASP A 152 17.87 3.78 -7.00
C ASP A 152 16.93 3.57 -8.21
N LEU A 153 17.21 4.26 -9.31
CA LEU A 153 16.43 4.14 -10.55
C LEU A 153 16.49 2.74 -11.17
N ALA A 154 17.62 2.05 -11.04
CA ALA A 154 17.75 0.70 -11.59
C ALA A 154 16.95 -0.31 -10.76
N ALA A 155 16.91 -0.16 -9.44
CA ALA A 155 16.04 -0.96 -8.57
C ALA A 155 14.56 -0.69 -8.85
N LEU A 156 14.18 0.59 -9.02
CA LEU A 156 12.83 1.01 -9.38
C LEU A 156 12.34 0.29 -10.65
N GLU A 157 13.15 0.29 -11.71
CA GLU A 157 12.80 -0.38 -12.98
C GLU A 157 12.75 -1.92 -12.84
N ARG A 158 13.62 -2.51 -12.05
CA ARG A 158 13.53 -3.96 -11.73
C ARG A 158 12.24 -4.27 -10.98
N GLY A 159 11.86 -3.44 -9.99
CA GLY A 159 10.61 -3.57 -9.24
C GLY A 159 9.39 -3.48 -10.16
N ARG A 160 9.35 -2.46 -11.03
CA ARG A 160 8.30 -2.30 -12.06
C ARG A 160 8.17 -3.54 -12.94
N THR A 161 9.28 -4.02 -13.48
CA THR A 161 9.31 -5.22 -14.33
C THR A 161 8.75 -6.43 -13.58
N ARG A 162 9.16 -6.63 -12.33
CA ARG A 162 8.69 -7.73 -11.49
C ARG A 162 7.18 -7.67 -11.24
N VAL A 163 6.65 -6.50 -10.87
CA VAL A 163 5.22 -6.30 -10.61
C VAL A 163 4.40 -6.50 -11.88
N LEU A 164 4.80 -5.90 -13.01
CA LEU A 164 4.09 -6.03 -14.29
C LEU A 164 4.05 -7.47 -14.83
N ALA A 165 4.95 -8.33 -14.38
CA ALA A 165 4.96 -9.74 -14.81
C ALA A 165 3.79 -10.54 -14.19
N VAL A 166 3.26 -10.13 -13.04
CA VAL A 166 2.28 -10.92 -12.26
C VAL A 166 0.96 -10.18 -12.01
N ALA A 167 0.99 -8.84 -11.84
CA ALA A 167 -0.20 -8.07 -11.51
C ALA A 167 -1.15 -7.90 -12.70
N ASP A 168 -2.45 -7.98 -12.44
CA ASP A 168 -3.51 -7.57 -13.36
C ASP A 168 -3.86 -6.08 -13.19
N VAL A 169 -3.76 -5.61 -11.93
CA VAL A 169 -4.09 -4.23 -11.54
C VAL A 169 -2.97 -3.68 -10.65
N VAL A 170 -2.49 -2.50 -10.97
CA VAL A 170 -1.59 -1.72 -10.11
C VAL A 170 -2.37 -0.58 -9.45
N ILE A 171 -2.25 -0.46 -8.14
CA ILE A 171 -2.72 0.69 -7.37
C ILE A 171 -1.48 1.50 -7.00
N PRO A 172 -1.27 2.66 -7.65
CA PRO A 172 -0.07 3.48 -7.45
C PRO A 172 -0.14 4.27 -6.15
N GLY A 173 0.99 4.85 -5.75
CA GLY A 173 1.10 5.68 -4.55
C GLY A 173 0.12 6.85 -4.53
N HIS A 174 -0.22 7.41 -5.70
CA HIS A 174 -1.17 8.51 -5.86
C HIS A 174 -2.10 8.27 -7.06
N GLY A 175 -3.40 8.47 -6.86
CA GLY A 175 -4.40 8.33 -7.92
C GLY A 175 -5.12 7.00 -7.93
N GLY A 176 -5.92 6.79 -8.97
CA GLY A 176 -6.69 5.56 -9.15
C GLY A 176 -5.88 4.39 -9.67
N PRO A 177 -6.43 3.16 -9.57
CA PRO A 177 -5.80 1.97 -10.12
C PRO A 177 -5.74 2.00 -11.65
N PHE A 178 -4.77 1.27 -12.21
CA PHE A 178 -4.71 1.01 -13.66
C PHE A 178 -4.50 -0.48 -13.95
N ARG A 179 -5.02 -0.94 -15.08
CA ARG A 179 -4.82 -2.31 -15.55
C ARG A 179 -3.48 -2.46 -16.25
N VAL A 180 -2.82 -3.60 -16.02
CA VAL A 180 -1.54 -3.95 -16.66
C VAL A 180 -1.77 -4.53 -18.05
N ARG A 181 -2.88 -5.24 -18.22
CA ARG A 181 -3.27 -5.90 -19.48
C ARG A 181 -4.76 -5.67 -19.72
N ASP A 182 -5.13 -5.43 -20.95
CA ASP A 182 -6.52 -5.39 -21.43
C ASP A 182 -7.11 -6.81 -21.57
#